data_0377e24a32c6808fb459af700f7dca65
#
_entry.id   0377e24a32c6808fb459af700f7dca65
#
_cell.length_a   1.000
_cell.length_b   1.000
_cell.length_c   1.000
_cell.angle_alpha   90.00
_cell.angle_beta   90.00
_cell.angle_gamma   90.00
#
_symmetry.space_group_name_H-M   'P 1'
#
loop_
_entity.id
_entity.type
_entity.pdbx_description
1 polymer ?
#
loop_
_entity_poly.entity_id
_entity_poly.type
_entity_poly.pdbx_seq_one_letter_code
_entity_poly.pdbx_strand_id
1 'polypeptide(L)'
;MSAKYYSTIGLEIHAELKTNSKMFCSCRNNPDETNPNTNICPVCMAHPGALPVPNMEAIKSVIKVGLSINGNIANFTEFDRKNYFYPDIPKGYQISQYKYPIVSGGRLGDFDVTDRKSVV
;
A
#
# COMPACT_ATOMS: atom_id res chain seq x y z
N MET A 1 15.47 -4.08 -43.42
CA MET A 1 15.30 -3.04 -42.35
C MET A 1 15.55 -3.72 -41.03
N SER A 2 16.62 -3.34 -40.31
CA SER A 2 16.84 -3.88 -38.93
C SER A 2 15.83 -3.27 -38.01
N ALA A 3 15.04 -4.09 -37.32
CA ALA A 3 14.14 -3.62 -36.28
C ALA A 3 14.98 -2.99 -35.18
N LYS A 4 14.67 -1.73 -34.84
CA LYS A 4 15.33 -1.02 -33.74
C LYS A 4 14.55 -1.29 -32.45
N TYR A 5 15.17 -2.05 -31.55
CA TYR A 5 14.57 -2.36 -30.24
C TYR A 5 15.04 -1.33 -29.20
N TYR A 6 14.12 -0.86 -28.39
CA TYR A 6 14.40 -0.02 -27.22
C TYR A 6 14.02 -0.79 -25.97
N SER A 7 14.93 -0.87 -25.02
CA SER A 7 14.63 -1.43 -23.69
C SER A 7 13.88 -0.39 -22.86
N THR A 8 12.77 -0.81 -22.24
CA THR A 8 12.05 -0.03 -21.24
C THR A 8 12.14 -0.77 -19.92
N ILE A 9 12.69 -0.12 -18.91
CA ILE A 9 12.91 -0.71 -17.58
C ILE A 9 12.08 0.08 -16.58
N GLY A 10 11.24 -0.60 -15.82
CA GLY A 10 10.52 -0.05 -14.66
C GLY A 10 11.05 -0.68 -13.38
N LEU A 11 11.10 0.12 -12.32
CA LEU A 11 11.37 -0.35 -10.97
C LEU A 11 10.10 -0.19 -10.14
N GLU A 12 9.81 -1.21 -9.34
CA GLU A 12 8.73 -1.19 -8.35
C GLU A 12 9.36 -1.40 -6.97
N ILE A 13 9.06 -0.50 -6.04
CA ILE A 13 9.64 -0.51 -4.71
C ILE A 13 8.53 -0.72 -3.69
N HIS A 14 8.67 -1.73 -2.85
CA HIS A 14 7.81 -2.00 -1.72
C HIS A 14 8.55 -1.67 -0.42
N ALA A 15 7.90 -0.94 0.48
CA ALA A 15 8.45 -0.59 1.78
C ALA A 15 7.48 -0.97 2.89
N GLU A 16 7.92 -1.80 3.80
CA GLU A 16 7.18 -2.13 5.01
C GLU A 16 7.40 -1.06 6.07
N LEU A 17 6.30 -0.48 6.56
CA LEU A 17 6.36 0.56 7.57
C LEU A 17 6.46 -0.04 8.98
N LYS A 18 7.33 0.53 9.81
CA LYS A 18 7.52 0.13 11.23
C LYS A 18 6.52 0.82 12.15
N THR A 19 5.24 0.70 11.84
CA THR A 19 4.17 1.19 12.72
C THR A 19 3.88 0.19 13.83
N ASN A 20 3.36 0.66 14.97
CA ASN A 20 3.02 -0.23 16.10
C ASN A 20 1.85 -1.17 15.79
N SER A 21 0.93 -0.73 14.95
CA SER A 21 -0.23 -1.52 14.52
C SER A 21 -0.24 -1.69 13.01
N LYS A 22 -0.97 -2.69 12.54
CA LYS A 22 -1.21 -2.93 11.11
C LYS A 22 -1.92 -1.74 10.47
N MET A 23 -1.89 -1.68 9.14
CA MET A 23 -2.44 -0.55 8.38
C MET A 23 -3.93 -0.33 8.58
N PHE A 24 -4.72 -1.38 8.72
CA PHE A 24 -6.19 -1.29 8.72
C PHE A 24 -6.86 -1.87 9.97
N CYS A 25 -6.09 -2.20 11.01
CA CYS A 25 -6.63 -2.67 12.28
C CYS A 25 -5.68 -2.41 13.44
N SER A 26 -6.12 -2.64 14.67
CA SER A 26 -5.34 -2.44 15.89
C SER A 26 -4.38 -3.58 16.26
N CYS A 27 -4.35 -4.67 15.50
CA CYS A 27 -3.39 -5.74 15.73
C CYS A 27 -1.96 -5.23 15.62
N ARG A 28 -1.06 -5.82 16.40
CA ARG A 28 0.36 -5.47 16.34
C ARG A 28 0.93 -5.68 14.94
N ASN A 29 1.78 -4.77 14.52
CA ASN A 29 2.58 -4.92 13.32
C ASN A 29 3.87 -5.68 13.69
N ASN A 30 3.75 -6.99 13.85
CA ASN A 30 4.86 -7.88 14.19
C ASN A 30 4.98 -8.97 13.12
N PRO A 31 5.87 -8.81 12.13
CA PRO A 31 6.09 -9.83 11.09
C PRO A 31 6.75 -11.11 11.63
N ASP A 32 7.44 -11.02 12.77
CA ASP A 32 8.19 -12.13 13.36
C ASP A 32 7.34 -12.97 14.33
N GLU A 33 6.02 -12.76 14.37
CA GLU A 33 5.14 -13.54 15.25
C GLU A 33 5.06 -14.99 14.77
N THR A 34 5.54 -15.89 15.60
CA THR A 34 5.62 -17.34 15.30
C THR A 34 4.42 -18.13 15.79
N ASN A 35 3.66 -17.59 16.75
CA ASN A 35 2.49 -18.27 17.27
C ASN A 35 1.31 -18.09 16.30
N PRO A 36 0.70 -19.19 15.83
CA PRO A 36 -0.43 -19.07 14.92
C PRO A 36 -1.65 -18.43 15.60
N ASN A 37 -2.40 -17.66 14.83
CA ASN A 37 -3.68 -17.06 15.23
C ASN A 37 -3.64 -16.12 16.44
N THR A 38 -2.48 -15.62 16.84
CA THR A 38 -2.35 -14.71 18.00
C THR A 38 -2.41 -13.23 17.60
N ASN A 39 -2.06 -12.92 16.37
CA ASN A 39 -1.99 -11.55 15.84
C ASN A 39 -3.03 -11.27 14.76
N ILE A 40 -4.27 -11.64 15.04
CA ILE A 40 -5.41 -11.51 14.14
C ILE A 40 -6.62 -10.91 14.86
N CYS A 41 -7.53 -10.31 14.10
CA CYS A 41 -8.82 -9.82 14.58
C CYS A 41 -9.87 -9.93 13.46
N PRO A 42 -11.16 -9.74 13.76
CA PRO A 42 -12.22 -9.78 12.75
C PRO A 42 -11.99 -8.86 11.56
N VAL A 43 -11.33 -7.72 11.77
CA VAL A 43 -11.03 -6.76 10.68
C VAL A 43 -10.01 -7.31 9.69
N CYS A 44 -8.85 -7.76 10.17
CA CYS A 44 -7.82 -8.28 9.26
C CYS A 44 -8.18 -9.65 8.66
N MET A 45 -9.13 -10.38 9.28
CA MET A 45 -9.73 -11.59 8.73
C MET A 45 -10.91 -11.30 7.78
N ALA A 46 -11.30 -10.05 7.65
CA ALA A 46 -12.42 -9.60 6.82
C ALA A 46 -13.74 -10.31 7.15
N HIS A 47 -14.05 -10.47 8.44
CA HIS A 47 -15.35 -11.00 8.86
C HIS A 47 -16.49 -10.12 8.37
N PRO A 48 -17.65 -10.68 8.03
CA PRO A 48 -18.82 -9.91 7.63
C PRO A 48 -19.18 -8.84 8.65
N GLY A 49 -19.35 -7.59 8.17
CA GLY A 49 -19.67 -6.43 9.01
C GLY A 49 -18.47 -5.75 9.67
N ALA A 50 -17.28 -6.33 9.65
CA ALA A 50 -16.07 -5.67 10.12
C ALA A 50 -15.51 -4.71 9.05
N LEU A 51 -15.23 -3.47 9.46
CA LEU A 51 -14.71 -2.43 8.56
C LEU A 51 -13.25 -2.10 8.91
N PRO A 52 -12.38 -1.95 7.91
CA PRO A 52 -11.00 -1.50 8.11
C PRO A 52 -10.97 -0.06 8.61
N VAL A 53 -9.99 0.23 9.48
CA VAL A 53 -9.72 1.59 9.99
C VAL A 53 -8.28 1.94 9.68
N PRO A 54 -8.02 2.97 8.87
CA PRO A 54 -6.67 3.35 8.47
C PRO A 54 -5.80 3.79 9.65
N ASN A 55 -4.53 3.34 9.64
CA ASN A 55 -3.53 3.77 10.59
C ASN A 55 -2.97 5.14 10.21
N MET A 56 -3.21 6.15 11.03
CA MET A 56 -2.78 7.52 10.78
C MET A 56 -1.25 7.67 10.70
N GLU A 57 -0.48 6.89 11.45
CA GLU A 57 0.99 6.95 11.38
C GLU A 57 1.52 6.43 10.04
N ALA A 58 0.86 5.41 9.47
CA ALA A 58 1.19 4.96 8.12
C ALA A 58 0.87 6.04 7.08
N ILE A 59 -0.31 6.67 7.17
CA ILE A 59 -0.69 7.79 6.28
C ILE A 59 0.33 8.92 6.37
N LYS A 60 0.72 9.34 7.57
CA LYS A 60 1.75 10.38 7.78
C LYS A 60 3.09 9.98 7.14
N SER A 61 3.46 8.70 7.21
CA SER A 61 4.69 8.20 6.60
C SER A 61 4.65 8.29 5.08
N VAL A 62 3.52 7.93 4.47
CA VAL A 62 3.29 8.09 3.02
C VAL A 62 3.38 9.55 2.60
N ILE A 63 2.76 10.46 3.36
CA ILE A 63 2.83 11.91 3.09
C ILE A 63 4.28 12.42 3.19
N LYS A 64 5.05 11.98 4.20
CA LYS A 64 6.48 12.36 4.32
C LYS A 64 7.28 11.92 3.10
N VAL A 65 7.08 10.69 2.62
CA VAL A 65 7.72 10.21 1.39
C VAL A 65 7.28 11.07 0.20
N GLY A 66 5.99 11.32 0.05
CA GLY A 66 5.45 12.16 -1.01
C GLY A 66 6.09 13.55 -1.05
N LEU A 67 6.21 14.20 0.11
CA LEU A 67 6.86 15.50 0.22
C LEU A 67 8.35 15.44 -0.14
N SER A 68 9.05 14.38 0.22
CA SER A 68 10.50 14.22 -0.05
C SER A 68 10.82 14.07 -1.54
N ILE A 69 9.88 13.58 -2.33
CA ILE A 69 10.02 13.42 -3.79
C ILE A 69 9.28 14.51 -4.59
N ASN A 70 8.83 15.57 -3.93
CA ASN A 70 7.99 16.62 -4.54
C ASN A 70 6.72 16.08 -5.20
N GLY A 71 6.13 15.03 -4.62
CA GLY A 71 4.86 14.47 -5.05
C GLY A 71 3.68 15.38 -4.71
N ASN A 72 2.60 15.24 -5.45
CA ASN A 72 1.37 15.95 -5.20
C ASN A 72 0.56 15.23 -4.10
N ILE A 73 0.35 15.92 -2.98
CA ILE A 73 -0.45 15.39 -1.86
C ILE A 73 -1.92 15.71 -2.10
N ALA A 74 -2.76 14.69 -2.08
CA ALA A 74 -4.19 14.84 -2.30
C ALA A 74 -4.91 15.48 -1.10
N ASN A 75 -5.88 16.35 -1.36
CA ASN A 75 -6.79 16.88 -0.34
C ASN A 75 -7.90 15.90 0.04
N PHE A 76 -8.12 14.92 -0.81
CA PHE A 76 -9.12 13.86 -0.64
C PHE A 76 -8.53 12.53 -1.13
N THR A 77 -8.77 11.46 -0.37
CA THR A 77 -8.29 10.12 -0.69
C THR A 77 -9.33 9.07 -0.36
N GLU A 78 -9.28 7.97 -1.09
CA GLU A 78 -10.09 6.77 -0.84
C GLU A 78 -9.24 5.52 -0.96
N PHE A 79 -9.67 4.47 -0.27
CA PHE A 79 -9.12 3.13 -0.43
C PHE A 79 -10.08 2.28 -1.26
N ASP A 80 -9.51 1.52 -2.17
CA ASP A 80 -10.20 0.62 -3.06
C ASP A 80 -9.94 -0.84 -2.68
N ARG A 81 -10.80 -1.75 -3.13
CA ARG A 81 -10.55 -3.18 -3.04
C ARG A 81 -10.03 -3.70 -4.37
N LYS A 82 -8.85 -4.30 -4.34
CA LYS A 82 -8.34 -5.10 -5.44
C LYS A 82 -8.74 -6.54 -5.21
N ASN A 83 -9.83 -6.96 -5.81
CA ASN A 83 -10.35 -8.31 -5.65
C ASN A 83 -9.53 -9.31 -6.47
N TYR A 84 -9.02 -10.33 -5.83
CA TYR A 84 -8.41 -11.50 -6.45
C TYR A 84 -8.31 -12.65 -5.46
N PHE A 85 -8.34 -13.88 -5.99
CA PHE A 85 -8.33 -15.09 -5.17
C PHE A 85 -6.95 -15.73 -5.21
N TYR A 86 -6.29 -15.78 -4.07
CA TYR A 86 -5.00 -16.41 -3.88
C TYR A 86 -4.99 -17.20 -2.57
N PRO A 87 -4.27 -18.33 -2.48
CA PRO A 87 -4.24 -19.16 -1.28
C PRO A 87 -3.78 -18.43 -0.01
N ASP A 88 -2.88 -17.45 -0.16
CA ASP A 88 -2.35 -16.62 0.92
C ASP A 88 -3.19 -15.39 1.25
N ILE A 89 -4.29 -15.18 0.53
CA ILE A 89 -5.24 -14.07 0.76
C ILE A 89 -6.65 -14.63 1.01
N PRO A 90 -6.91 -15.15 2.22
CA PRO A 90 -8.19 -15.80 2.55
C PRO A 90 -9.41 -14.90 2.36
N LYS A 91 -9.25 -13.59 2.55
CA LYS A 91 -10.33 -12.60 2.37
C LYS A 91 -10.68 -12.31 0.90
N GLY A 92 -9.87 -12.78 -0.05
CA GLY A 92 -10.13 -12.63 -1.48
C GLY A 92 -9.94 -11.21 -2.04
N TYR A 93 -9.40 -10.27 -1.26
CA TYR A 93 -9.08 -8.92 -1.72
C TYR A 93 -7.91 -8.33 -0.95
N GLN A 94 -7.27 -7.36 -1.57
CA GLN A 94 -6.29 -6.47 -0.98
C GLN A 94 -6.85 -5.05 -0.95
N ILE A 95 -6.63 -4.32 0.14
CA ILE A 95 -6.95 -2.89 0.20
C ILE A 95 -5.81 -2.14 -0.48
N SER A 96 -6.15 -1.29 -1.42
CA SER A 96 -5.19 -0.52 -2.21
C SER A 96 -5.73 0.86 -2.53
N GLN A 97 -4.98 1.67 -3.27
CA GLN A 97 -5.45 2.94 -3.79
C GLN A 97 -5.35 2.92 -5.31
N TYR A 98 -6.37 3.37 -6.01
CA TYR A 98 -6.39 3.42 -7.46
C TYR A 98 -6.79 4.80 -7.99
N LYS A 99 -8.00 5.27 -7.64
CA LYS A 99 -8.56 6.50 -8.20
C LYS A 99 -8.11 7.75 -7.46
N TYR A 100 -8.01 7.65 -6.14
CA TYR A 100 -7.70 8.78 -5.26
C TYR A 100 -6.55 8.43 -4.31
N PRO A 101 -5.31 8.28 -4.81
CA PRO A 101 -4.16 8.00 -3.98
C PRO A 101 -3.82 9.18 -3.06
N ILE A 102 -3.18 8.90 -1.92
CA ILE A 102 -2.71 9.92 -0.98
C ILE A 102 -1.67 10.83 -1.63
N VAL A 103 -0.78 10.22 -2.42
CA VAL A 103 0.29 10.92 -3.14
C VAL A 103 0.24 10.48 -4.60
N SER A 104 0.48 11.41 -5.51
CA SER A 104 0.61 11.12 -6.94
C SER A 104 1.82 11.81 -7.53
N GLY A 105 2.49 11.12 -8.43
CA GLY A 105 3.69 11.64 -9.10
C GLY A 105 4.84 11.89 -8.13
N GLY A 106 5.81 12.63 -8.58
CA GLY A 106 7.00 13.01 -7.84
C GLY A 106 8.26 12.79 -8.67
N ARG A 107 9.42 13.15 -8.12
CA ARG A 107 10.69 13.00 -8.80
C ARG A 107 11.80 12.65 -7.82
N LEU A 108 12.63 11.70 -8.18
CA LEU A 108 13.80 11.30 -7.44
C LEU A 108 15.04 11.44 -8.34
N GLY A 109 15.80 12.52 -8.15
CA GLY A 109 16.88 12.87 -9.07
C GLY A 109 16.34 13.09 -10.48
N ASP A 110 16.84 12.32 -11.44
CA ASP A 110 16.43 12.40 -12.85
C ASP A 110 15.27 11.45 -13.20
N PHE A 111 14.76 10.71 -12.23
CA PHE A 111 13.69 9.73 -12.45
C PHE A 111 12.33 10.29 -12.03
N ASP A 112 11.34 10.19 -12.92
CA ASP A 112 9.97 10.46 -12.58
C ASP A 112 9.39 9.28 -11.80
N VAL A 113 8.78 9.57 -10.66
CA VAL A 113 8.08 8.58 -9.85
C VAL A 113 6.60 8.65 -10.22
N THR A 114 6.08 7.57 -10.76
CA THR A 114 4.65 7.44 -11.04
C THR A 114 4.05 6.45 -10.05
N ASP A 115 3.22 6.94 -9.14
CA ASP A 115 2.42 6.05 -8.31
C ASP A 115 1.30 5.46 -9.17
N ARG A 116 1.38 4.20 -9.46
CA ARG A 116 0.32 3.49 -10.19
C ARG A 116 -0.61 2.70 -9.30
N LYS A 117 -0.23 2.35 -8.09
CA LYS A 117 -1.04 1.65 -7.08
C LYS A 117 -0.23 1.57 -5.79
N SER A 118 -0.49 2.43 -4.83
CA SER A 118 -0.01 2.18 -3.47
C SER A 118 -0.67 0.91 -2.97
N VAL A 119 0.11 -0.13 -2.83
CA VAL A 119 -0.31 -1.38 -2.18
C VAL A 119 -0.01 -1.23 -0.70
N VAL A 120 -1.03 -1.31 0.11
CA VAL A 120 -0.91 -1.26 1.56
C VAL A 120 -1.28 -2.62 2.14
#